data_f21b90cdb6980721bdf2e5380c8f694c
#
_entry.id   f21b90cdb6980721bdf2e5380c8f694c
#
_cell.length_a   1.000
_cell.length_b   1.000
_cell.length_c   1.000
_cell.angle_alpha   90.00
_cell.angle_beta   90.00
_cell.angle_gamma   90.00
#
_symmetry.space_group_name_H-M   'P 1'
#
loop_
_entity.id
_entity.type
_entity.pdbx_description
1 polymer ?
#
loop_
_entity_poly.entity_id
_entity_poly.type
_entity_poly.pdbx_seq_one_letter_code
_entity_poly.pdbx_strand_id
1 'polypeptide(L)'
;LFRSAADSTTDSAVSGGENAAADGTTAVTLEQFGPARQTAGAYSVKAYDSSVIRQPASGQVDLSYFSDAAFLGDSLTVGFSDYKINLGGALICGYTGVGPDAIVNRSAVKSSVRGEEVALDVLAAAQPKKLYILLGTNTLTTVGAADRFLAYYGQMLDVLRQTLGEDCVIYVESIPPVRPEAAAEKPGLASDIIRSVNEQLALLAADKGCVYLDLWETLADGEGNLKEVLAAPDGVHFSAGNGYGAWVTYLRNHAKYSADNAWTPGSAYAG
;
A
#
# COMPACT_ATOMS: atom_id res chain seq x y z
N LEU A 1 -45.72 -35.02 54.02
CA LEU A 1 -46.28 -36.25 53.41
C LEU A 1 -45.91 -36.25 51.93
N PHE A 2 -45.06 -37.25 51.63
CA PHE A 2 -44.95 -38.01 50.36
C PHE A 2 -44.39 -37.31 49.11
N ARG A 3 -43.14 -37.69 48.83
CA ARG A 3 -42.58 -38.57 47.75
C ARG A 3 -42.55 -37.92 46.40
N SER A 4 -41.33 -37.67 45.95
CA SER A 4 -40.50 -38.61 45.15
C SER A 4 -41.08 -38.97 43.81
N ALA A 5 -40.45 -38.54 42.76
CA ALA A 5 -39.97 -39.37 41.71
C ALA A 5 -39.07 -38.56 40.77
N ALA A 6 -37.92 -39.06 40.57
CA ALA A 6 -37.03 -38.72 39.46
C ALA A 6 -37.67 -39.21 38.15
N ASP A 7 -37.51 -38.48 37.09
CA ASP A 7 -37.16 -39.15 35.86
C ASP A 7 -36.38 -38.22 34.93
N SER A 8 -35.36 -38.83 34.42
CA SER A 8 -34.50 -38.40 33.36
C SER A 8 -35.22 -38.06 32.06
N THR A 9 -34.80 -37.09 31.32
CA THR A 9 -34.51 -37.35 29.90
C THR A 9 -33.99 -36.10 29.19
N THR A 10 -32.90 -36.36 28.56
CA THR A 10 -32.47 -35.86 27.25
C THR A 10 -32.29 -34.37 27.04
N ASP A 11 -31.06 -34.06 27.23
CA ASP A 11 -30.23 -33.18 26.45
C ASP A 11 -30.71 -33.10 24.99
N SER A 12 -31.14 -31.93 24.57
CA SER A 12 -31.22 -31.54 23.18
C SER A 12 -30.48 -30.26 23.04
N ALA A 13 -29.20 -30.40 22.77
CA ALA A 13 -28.36 -29.29 22.31
C ALA A 13 -28.98 -28.72 21.03
N VAL A 14 -29.63 -27.58 21.17
CA VAL A 14 -29.87 -26.70 20.04
C VAL A 14 -28.55 -26.01 19.73
N SER A 15 -27.85 -26.52 18.72
CA SER A 15 -26.78 -25.80 18.10
C SER A 15 -27.34 -24.54 17.46
N GLY A 16 -27.23 -23.43 18.17
CA GLY A 16 -27.37 -22.12 17.57
C GLY A 16 -26.19 -21.93 16.64
N GLY A 17 -26.43 -22.14 15.35
CA GLY A 17 -25.51 -21.70 14.32
C GLY A 17 -25.49 -20.18 14.35
N GLU A 18 -24.49 -19.62 14.96
CA GLU A 18 -24.10 -18.25 14.68
C GLU A 18 -23.65 -18.22 13.22
N ASN A 19 -24.53 -17.75 12.36
CA ASN A 19 -24.13 -17.17 11.11
C ASN A 19 -23.35 -15.90 11.45
N ALA A 20 -22.07 -16.05 11.71
CA ALA A 20 -21.13 -14.99 11.52
C ALA A 20 -21.23 -14.64 10.04
N ALA A 21 -21.84 -13.51 9.73
CA ALA A 21 -21.67 -12.88 8.45
C ALA A 21 -20.17 -12.82 8.23
N ALA A 22 -19.69 -13.55 7.24
CA ALA A 22 -18.32 -13.42 6.78
C ALA A 22 -18.18 -11.97 6.29
N ASP A 23 -17.69 -11.11 7.16
CA ASP A 23 -17.08 -9.86 6.74
C ASP A 23 -16.01 -10.29 5.75
N GLY A 24 -16.11 -9.81 4.50
CA GLY A 24 -15.27 -10.24 3.39
C GLY A 24 -13.80 -9.81 3.51
N THR A 25 -13.34 -9.54 4.69
CA THR A 25 -11.94 -9.34 5.03
C THR A 25 -11.30 -10.72 5.21
N THR A 26 -10.83 -11.30 4.13
CA THR A 26 -9.98 -12.48 4.19
C THR A 26 -8.78 -12.10 5.05
N ALA A 27 -8.61 -12.77 6.19
CA ALA A 27 -7.42 -12.59 7.01
C ALA A 27 -6.21 -12.99 6.15
N VAL A 28 -5.43 -11.99 5.77
CA VAL A 28 -4.23 -12.19 4.97
C VAL A 28 -3.15 -12.75 5.89
N THR A 29 -2.65 -13.93 5.58
CA THR A 29 -1.63 -14.61 6.40
C THR A 29 -0.35 -14.84 5.61
N LEU A 30 0.77 -14.76 6.31
CA LEU A 30 2.10 -14.94 5.69
C LEU A 30 2.30 -16.36 5.17
N GLU A 31 1.61 -17.35 5.72
CA GLU A 31 1.68 -18.73 5.26
C GLU A 31 1.22 -18.92 3.81
N GLN A 32 0.40 -18.02 3.28
CA GLN A 32 -0.04 -18.06 1.89
C GLN A 32 1.08 -17.81 0.88
N PHE A 33 2.20 -17.22 1.32
CA PHE A 33 3.34 -16.95 0.44
C PHE A 33 4.32 -18.11 0.29
N GLY A 34 4.20 -19.18 1.03
CA GLY A 34 5.21 -20.22 1.07
C GLY A 34 6.48 -19.82 1.86
N PRO A 35 7.56 -20.60 1.76
CA PRO A 35 8.61 -20.65 2.78
C PRO A 35 9.65 -19.52 2.71
N ALA A 36 9.60 -18.62 1.77
CA ALA A 36 10.73 -17.75 1.47
C ALA A 36 10.75 -16.48 2.33
N ARG A 37 11.05 -16.61 3.61
CA ARG A 37 11.22 -15.46 4.49
C ARG A 37 12.64 -15.24 4.91
N GLN A 38 13.06 -14.01 4.91
CA GLN A 38 14.36 -13.61 5.47
C GLN A 38 14.36 -13.81 6.98
N THR A 39 15.46 -14.35 7.49
CA THR A 39 15.74 -14.36 8.91
C THR A 39 16.04 -12.97 9.43
N ALA A 40 15.88 -12.78 10.74
CA ALA A 40 16.12 -11.50 11.39
C ALA A 40 17.51 -10.93 11.02
N GLY A 41 17.56 -9.66 10.68
CA GLY A 41 18.77 -8.92 10.38
C GLY A 41 19.10 -8.70 8.90
N ALA A 42 18.48 -9.42 7.97
CA ALA A 42 18.70 -9.18 6.55
C ALA A 42 17.37 -9.10 5.80
N TYR A 43 17.15 -8.04 5.05
CA TYR A 43 16.02 -7.92 4.15
C TYR A 43 16.44 -8.12 2.69
N SER A 44 15.70 -8.93 1.97
CA SER A 44 15.84 -9.08 0.54
C SER A 44 14.49 -9.29 -0.10
N VAL A 45 14.16 -8.49 -1.10
CA VAL A 45 12.93 -8.61 -1.88
C VAL A 45 12.79 -9.97 -2.57
N LYS A 46 13.90 -10.67 -2.78
CA LYS A 46 13.90 -12.03 -3.32
C LYS A 46 13.32 -13.08 -2.36
N ALA A 47 13.06 -12.71 -1.10
CA ALA A 47 12.39 -13.56 -0.15
C ALA A 47 10.90 -13.74 -0.45
N TYR A 48 10.30 -12.82 -1.23
CA TYR A 48 8.96 -13.02 -1.76
C TYR A 48 8.96 -14.00 -2.93
N ASP A 49 7.90 -14.75 -3.11
CA ASP A 49 7.58 -15.27 -4.42
C ASP A 49 7.02 -14.14 -5.29
N SER A 50 7.92 -13.28 -5.70
CA SER A 50 7.59 -12.05 -6.40
C SER A 50 7.10 -12.28 -7.83
N SER A 51 7.28 -13.48 -8.39
CA SER A 51 6.77 -13.82 -9.71
C SER A 51 5.25 -13.82 -9.76
N VAL A 52 4.60 -14.02 -8.61
CA VAL A 52 3.13 -14.07 -8.50
C VAL A 52 2.54 -12.75 -8.04
N ILE A 53 3.25 -12.00 -7.20
CA ILE A 53 2.66 -10.87 -6.46
C ILE A 53 3.24 -9.54 -6.90
N ARG A 54 4.57 -9.42 -6.89
CA ARG A 54 5.24 -8.18 -7.23
C ARG A 54 5.26 -7.97 -8.75
N GLN A 55 4.96 -6.74 -9.18
CA GLN A 55 5.15 -6.36 -10.58
C GLN A 55 6.63 -6.49 -10.97
N PRO A 56 6.98 -7.32 -11.94
CA PRO A 56 8.36 -7.45 -12.40
C PRO A 56 8.81 -6.20 -13.15
N ALA A 57 10.12 -6.02 -13.27
CA ALA A 57 10.68 -4.99 -14.10
C ALA A 57 10.23 -5.16 -15.58
N SER A 58 9.73 -4.07 -16.15
CA SER A 58 9.12 -4.06 -17.48
C SER A 58 9.99 -3.39 -18.56
N GLY A 59 11.13 -2.82 -18.16
CA GLY A 59 11.85 -1.84 -18.94
C GLY A 59 11.34 -0.42 -18.68
N GLN A 60 12.16 0.57 -19.01
CA GLN A 60 11.91 1.95 -18.62
C GLN A 60 10.90 2.62 -19.56
N VAL A 61 9.77 3.07 -18.97
CA VAL A 61 8.79 3.91 -19.67
C VAL A 61 9.19 5.39 -19.65
N ASP A 62 8.67 6.17 -20.59
CA ASP A 62 8.79 7.62 -20.54
C ASP A 62 7.91 8.23 -19.45
N LEU A 63 8.24 9.44 -19.01
CA LEU A 63 7.43 10.15 -18.01
C LEU A 63 6.01 10.43 -18.48
N SER A 64 5.79 10.54 -19.79
CA SER A 64 4.43 10.66 -20.37
C SER A 64 3.51 9.49 -20.03
N TYR A 65 4.06 8.32 -19.67
CA TYR A 65 3.29 7.19 -19.15
C TYR A 65 2.43 7.55 -17.94
N PHE A 66 2.83 8.54 -17.17
CA PHE A 66 2.10 8.99 -15.97
C PHE A 66 1.12 10.14 -16.24
N SER A 67 0.97 10.59 -17.49
CA SER A 67 0.14 11.78 -17.80
C SER A 67 -1.34 11.62 -17.46
N ASP A 68 -1.85 10.39 -17.41
CA ASP A 68 -3.20 10.03 -17.00
C ASP A 68 -3.25 9.33 -15.63
N ALA A 69 -2.17 9.43 -14.86
CA ALA A 69 -2.07 8.84 -13.54
C ALA A 69 -2.41 9.83 -12.43
N ALA A 70 -2.84 9.29 -11.29
CA ALA A 70 -2.89 9.99 -10.02
C ALA A 70 -1.98 9.29 -8.99
N PHE A 71 -1.41 10.06 -8.07
CA PHE A 71 -0.63 9.59 -6.94
C PHE A 71 -1.36 9.96 -5.65
N LEU A 72 -1.82 8.97 -4.91
CA LEU A 72 -2.51 9.13 -3.63
C LEU A 72 -1.57 8.73 -2.50
N GLY A 73 -1.36 9.61 -1.52
CA GLY A 73 -0.52 9.26 -0.40
C GLY A 73 -0.38 10.36 0.65
N ASP A 74 0.55 10.11 1.55
CA ASP A 74 0.86 11.00 2.67
C ASP A 74 1.93 12.06 2.34
N SER A 75 2.69 12.49 3.35
CA SER A 75 3.73 13.50 3.19
C SER A 75 4.85 13.10 2.21
N LEU A 76 5.09 11.81 2.02
CA LEU A 76 6.02 11.34 0.99
C LEU A 76 5.49 11.72 -0.41
N THR A 77 4.20 11.52 -0.66
CA THR A 77 3.56 11.91 -1.92
C THR A 77 3.46 13.43 -2.09
N VAL A 78 3.28 14.19 -0.99
CA VAL A 78 3.34 15.67 -1.01
C VAL A 78 4.67 16.16 -1.57
N GLY A 79 5.76 15.49 -1.27
CA GLY A 79 7.09 15.85 -1.74
C GLY A 79 7.25 15.89 -3.26
N PHE A 80 6.43 15.16 -4.03
CA PHE A 80 6.41 15.31 -5.49
C PHE A 80 6.06 16.75 -5.90
N SER A 81 5.10 17.37 -5.21
CA SER A 81 4.72 18.78 -5.45
C SER A 81 5.75 19.74 -4.87
N ASP A 82 6.19 19.55 -3.63
CA ASP A 82 7.07 20.46 -2.92
C ASP A 82 8.44 20.57 -3.57
N TYR A 83 8.99 19.44 -4.04
CA TYR A 83 10.27 19.39 -4.76
C TYR A 83 10.11 19.53 -6.27
N LYS A 84 8.88 19.74 -6.77
CA LYS A 84 8.58 19.89 -8.21
C LYS A 84 9.12 18.75 -9.04
N ILE A 85 8.93 17.53 -8.55
CA ILE A 85 9.37 16.31 -9.25
C ILE A 85 8.50 16.13 -10.51
N ASN A 86 9.14 15.95 -11.65
CA ASN A 86 8.42 15.73 -12.89
C ASN A 86 7.86 14.30 -12.96
N LEU A 87 6.55 14.19 -13.00
CA LEU A 87 5.79 12.93 -13.21
C LEU A 87 4.90 13.02 -14.45
N GLY A 88 5.38 13.65 -15.51
CA GLY A 88 4.69 13.67 -16.80
C GLY A 88 3.31 14.34 -16.82
N GLY A 89 2.98 15.13 -15.81
CA GLY A 89 1.66 15.76 -15.67
C GLY A 89 0.67 15.01 -14.79
N ALA A 90 1.12 13.97 -14.08
CA ALA A 90 0.28 13.22 -13.14
C ALA A 90 -0.40 14.11 -12.10
N LEU A 91 -1.60 13.71 -11.67
CA LEU A 91 -2.33 14.36 -10.57
C LEU A 91 -1.73 13.93 -9.22
N ILE A 92 -1.28 14.87 -8.41
CA ILE A 92 -0.75 14.59 -7.08
C ILE A 92 -1.84 14.81 -6.02
N CYS A 93 -2.29 13.74 -5.38
CA CYS A 93 -3.20 13.70 -4.24
C CYS A 93 -2.40 13.35 -2.97
N GLY A 94 -1.42 14.20 -2.65
CA GLY A 94 -0.58 14.07 -1.45
C GLY A 94 -1.15 14.88 -0.29
N TYR A 95 -1.22 14.27 0.91
CA TYR A 95 -1.83 14.88 2.09
C TYR A 95 -1.02 14.55 3.35
N THR A 96 -0.42 15.55 3.96
CA THR A 96 0.42 15.34 5.15
C THR A 96 -0.35 14.68 6.29
N GLY A 97 0.20 13.62 6.85
CA GLY A 97 -0.34 12.95 8.03
C GLY A 97 -1.52 12.00 7.75
N VAL A 98 -1.89 11.80 6.50
CA VAL A 98 -3.05 10.97 6.11
C VAL A 98 -2.73 9.48 6.21
N GLY A 99 -3.73 8.72 6.65
CA GLY A 99 -3.78 7.26 6.59
C GLY A 99 -4.96 6.76 5.76
N PRO A 100 -5.08 5.44 5.52
CA PRO A 100 -6.18 4.86 4.77
C PRO A 100 -7.57 5.17 5.35
N ASP A 101 -7.67 5.30 6.67
CA ASP A 101 -8.91 5.63 7.39
C ASP A 101 -9.47 7.00 6.99
N ALA A 102 -8.63 7.99 6.72
CA ALA A 102 -9.09 9.30 6.27
C ALA A 102 -9.76 9.23 4.89
N ILE A 103 -9.25 8.37 4.01
CA ILE A 103 -9.83 8.15 2.67
C ILE A 103 -11.18 7.45 2.78
N VAL A 104 -11.24 6.36 3.55
CA VAL A 104 -12.48 5.58 3.78
C VAL A 104 -13.57 6.46 4.39
N ASN A 105 -13.21 7.27 5.39
CA ASN A 105 -14.15 8.13 6.10
C ASN A 105 -14.47 9.44 5.35
N ARG A 106 -13.95 9.63 4.12
CA ARG A 106 -14.12 10.85 3.32
C ARG A 106 -13.77 12.12 4.09
N SER A 107 -12.73 12.03 4.91
CA SER A 107 -12.26 13.17 5.71
C SER A 107 -11.80 14.31 4.79
N ALA A 108 -12.10 15.54 5.19
CA ALA A 108 -11.50 16.71 4.57
C ALA A 108 -10.01 16.73 4.90
N VAL A 109 -9.17 16.84 3.88
CA VAL A 109 -7.71 16.83 3.96
C VAL A 109 -7.13 18.01 3.19
N LYS A 110 -5.96 18.48 3.62
CA LYS A 110 -5.34 19.64 3.02
C LYS A 110 -4.29 19.25 1.98
N SER A 111 -4.58 19.57 0.72
CA SER A 111 -3.59 19.53 -0.36
C SER A 111 -2.69 20.77 -0.30
N SER A 112 -1.38 20.60 -0.54
CA SER A 112 -0.43 21.73 -0.62
C SER A 112 -0.71 22.66 -1.83
N VAL A 113 -1.39 22.16 -2.86
CA VAL A 113 -1.61 22.89 -4.12
C VAL A 113 -3.07 23.27 -4.39
N ARG A 114 -4.06 22.56 -3.79
CA ARG A 114 -5.50 22.81 -4.07
C ARG A 114 -6.31 23.27 -2.86
N GLY A 115 -5.73 23.24 -1.66
CA GLY A 115 -6.43 23.59 -0.42
C GLY A 115 -7.15 22.41 0.21
N GLU A 116 -8.25 22.68 0.92
CA GLU A 116 -9.03 21.63 1.61
C GLU A 116 -9.95 20.90 0.64
N GLU A 117 -9.90 19.57 0.66
CA GLU A 117 -10.63 18.73 -0.29
C GLU A 117 -10.89 17.33 0.29
N VAL A 118 -11.78 16.57 -0.32
CA VAL A 118 -11.98 15.13 -0.08
C VAL A 118 -11.26 14.37 -1.19
N ALA A 119 -10.28 13.55 -0.87
CA ALA A 119 -9.45 12.86 -1.85
C ALA A 119 -10.27 12.02 -2.86
N LEU A 120 -11.33 11.34 -2.40
CA LEU A 120 -12.21 10.55 -3.28
C LEU A 120 -12.95 11.42 -4.29
N ASP A 121 -13.34 12.65 -3.93
CA ASP A 121 -14.04 13.55 -4.85
C ASP A 121 -13.10 14.07 -5.95
N VAL A 122 -11.84 14.35 -5.58
CA VAL A 122 -10.81 14.73 -6.54
C VAL A 122 -10.54 13.60 -7.53
N LEU A 123 -10.39 12.37 -7.03
CA LEU A 123 -10.17 11.19 -7.87
C LEU A 123 -11.38 10.88 -8.75
N ALA A 124 -12.61 10.99 -8.20
CA ALA A 124 -13.84 10.81 -8.95
C ALA A 124 -13.98 11.83 -10.09
N ALA A 125 -13.58 13.07 -9.87
CA ALA A 125 -13.60 14.10 -10.91
C ALA A 125 -12.51 13.92 -11.97
N ALA A 126 -11.33 13.44 -11.58
CA ALA A 126 -10.18 13.27 -12.46
C ALA A 126 -10.25 11.99 -13.31
N GLN A 127 -10.88 10.92 -12.80
CA GLN A 127 -10.97 9.61 -13.46
C GLN A 127 -9.63 9.12 -14.05
N PRO A 128 -8.57 9.02 -13.21
CA PRO A 128 -7.25 8.59 -13.70
C PRO A 128 -7.31 7.15 -14.22
N LYS A 129 -6.50 6.84 -15.22
CA LYS A 129 -6.35 5.47 -15.73
C LYS A 129 -5.40 4.62 -14.88
N LYS A 130 -4.56 5.27 -14.10
CA LYS A 130 -3.62 4.64 -13.16
C LYS A 130 -3.67 5.39 -11.84
N LEU A 131 -3.77 4.64 -10.74
CA LEU A 131 -3.69 5.20 -9.40
C LEU A 131 -2.54 4.54 -8.64
N TYR A 132 -1.55 5.31 -8.24
CA TYR A 132 -0.45 4.88 -7.40
C TYR A 132 -0.73 5.27 -5.95
N ILE A 133 -0.58 4.33 -5.01
CA ILE A 133 -0.92 4.55 -3.60
C ILE A 133 0.28 4.23 -2.72
N LEU A 134 0.75 5.22 -1.96
CA LEU A 134 1.77 5.06 -0.94
C LEU A 134 1.28 5.65 0.38
N LEU A 135 0.90 4.77 1.32
CA LEU A 135 0.42 5.11 2.66
C LEU A 135 0.95 4.11 3.69
N GLY A 136 1.21 4.57 4.91
CA GLY A 136 1.57 3.69 6.02
C GLY A 136 2.43 4.32 7.10
N THR A 137 3.34 5.21 6.75
CA THR A 137 4.31 5.80 7.69
C THR A 137 3.67 6.62 8.82
N ASN A 138 2.45 7.12 8.61
CA ASN A 138 1.70 7.86 9.63
C ASN A 138 0.79 6.97 10.49
N THR A 139 0.44 5.79 10.02
CA THR A 139 -0.47 4.88 10.73
C THR A 139 0.29 3.84 11.55
N LEU A 140 1.42 3.36 11.04
CA LEU A 140 2.25 2.33 11.68
C LEU A 140 3.25 2.91 12.69
N THR A 141 2.86 3.90 13.47
CA THR A 141 3.78 4.55 14.42
C THR A 141 4.00 3.76 15.70
N THR A 142 3.12 2.80 16.00
CA THR A 142 3.17 1.97 17.21
C THR A 142 3.10 0.49 16.87
N VAL A 143 3.71 -0.32 17.73
CA VAL A 143 3.58 -1.79 17.66
C VAL A 143 2.10 -2.17 17.82
N GLY A 144 1.61 -3.07 16.96
CA GLY A 144 0.22 -3.53 16.99
C GLY A 144 -0.76 -2.71 16.14
N ALA A 145 -0.28 -1.69 15.41
CA ALA A 145 -1.14 -0.90 14.51
C ALA A 145 -1.46 -1.64 13.17
N ALA A 146 -0.77 -2.73 12.88
CA ALA A 146 -0.80 -3.41 11.58
C ALA A 146 -2.21 -3.90 11.19
N ASP A 147 -2.92 -4.59 12.07
CA ASP A 147 -4.24 -5.15 11.76
C ASP A 147 -5.25 -4.07 11.38
N ARG A 148 -5.29 -3.00 12.16
CA ARG A 148 -6.16 -1.86 11.88
C ARG A 148 -5.76 -1.17 10.56
N PHE A 149 -4.47 -1.00 10.32
CA PHE A 149 -3.98 -0.43 9.07
C PHE A 149 -4.42 -1.26 7.86
N LEU A 150 -4.21 -2.58 7.87
CA LEU A 150 -4.57 -3.48 6.79
C LEU A 150 -6.08 -3.52 6.55
N ALA A 151 -6.88 -3.53 7.64
CA ALA A 151 -8.34 -3.48 7.53
C ALA A 151 -8.83 -2.22 6.82
N TYR A 152 -8.32 -1.04 7.21
CA TYR A 152 -8.66 0.21 6.53
C TYR A 152 -8.09 0.28 5.12
N TYR A 153 -6.90 -0.28 4.88
CA TYR A 153 -6.32 -0.32 3.54
C TYR A 153 -7.19 -1.14 2.58
N GLY A 154 -7.67 -2.31 3.03
CA GLY A 154 -8.61 -3.12 2.24
C GLY A 154 -9.90 -2.39 1.90
N GLN A 155 -10.52 -1.74 2.90
CA GLN A 155 -11.72 -0.91 2.68
C GLN A 155 -11.43 0.26 1.73
N MET A 156 -10.28 0.90 1.84
CA MET A 156 -9.86 1.97 0.95
C MET A 156 -9.75 1.48 -0.50
N LEU A 157 -9.16 0.31 -0.74
CA LEU A 157 -9.09 -0.27 -2.08
C LEU A 157 -10.49 -0.54 -2.66
N ASP A 158 -11.43 -1.02 -1.83
CA ASP A 158 -12.82 -1.24 -2.26
C ASP A 158 -13.52 0.07 -2.64
N VAL A 159 -13.39 1.12 -1.83
CA VAL A 159 -13.99 2.43 -2.12
C VAL A 159 -13.36 3.06 -3.37
N LEU A 160 -12.05 2.93 -3.53
CA LEU A 160 -11.34 3.42 -4.72
C LEU A 160 -11.77 2.67 -5.98
N ARG A 161 -11.92 1.35 -5.92
CA ARG A 161 -12.42 0.55 -7.04
C ARG A 161 -13.84 0.94 -7.41
N GLN A 162 -14.72 1.15 -6.42
CA GLN A 162 -16.08 1.65 -6.66
C GLN A 162 -16.09 3.05 -7.30
N THR A 163 -15.15 3.92 -6.93
CA THR A 163 -15.07 5.30 -7.43
C THR A 163 -14.50 5.37 -8.85
N LEU A 164 -13.50 4.55 -9.17
CA LEU A 164 -12.71 4.65 -10.41
C LEU A 164 -13.07 3.60 -11.46
N GLY A 165 -13.81 2.55 -11.07
CA GLY A 165 -14.17 1.44 -11.97
C GLY A 165 -13.04 0.46 -12.22
N GLU A 166 -13.33 -0.57 -13.02
CA GLU A 166 -12.38 -1.67 -13.31
C GLU A 166 -11.27 -1.27 -14.29
N ASP A 167 -11.50 -0.25 -15.10
CA ASP A 167 -10.52 0.23 -16.10
C ASP A 167 -9.34 0.98 -15.49
N CYS A 168 -9.43 1.39 -14.23
CA CYS A 168 -8.33 2.03 -13.53
C CYS A 168 -7.37 0.98 -12.97
N VAL A 169 -6.12 1.02 -13.39
CA VAL A 169 -5.07 0.18 -12.78
C VAL A 169 -4.65 0.78 -11.45
N ILE A 170 -4.93 0.09 -10.35
CA ILE A 170 -4.51 0.51 -9.01
C ILE A 170 -3.18 -0.15 -8.66
N TYR A 171 -2.17 0.67 -8.40
CA TYR A 171 -0.85 0.26 -7.92
C TYR A 171 -0.75 0.51 -6.42
N VAL A 172 -0.48 -0.53 -5.67
CA VAL A 172 -0.20 -0.48 -4.23
C VAL A 172 1.31 -0.54 -4.04
N GLU A 173 1.88 0.52 -3.53
CA GLU A 173 3.31 0.61 -3.25
C GLU A 173 3.61 0.10 -1.85
N SER A 174 4.71 -0.63 -1.68
CA SER A 174 5.16 -1.07 -0.36
C SER A 174 5.44 0.14 0.54
N ILE A 175 5.14 0.01 1.82
CA ILE A 175 5.55 1.01 2.81
C ILE A 175 7.08 1.04 2.82
N PRO A 176 7.70 2.21 2.62
CA PRO A 176 9.16 2.30 2.52
C PRO A 176 9.86 2.01 3.85
N PRO A 177 11.10 1.56 3.81
CA PRO A 177 11.93 1.49 5.01
C PRO A 177 12.19 2.90 5.56
N VAL A 178 12.52 2.98 6.84
CA VAL A 178 12.98 4.21 7.49
C VAL A 178 14.41 4.02 8.03
N ARG A 179 15.06 5.10 8.43
CA ARG A 179 16.34 5.03 9.14
C ARG A 179 16.15 4.45 10.56
N PRO A 180 17.16 3.79 11.14
CA PRO A 180 17.10 3.23 12.49
C PRO A 180 16.69 4.24 13.55
N GLU A 181 17.13 5.48 13.43
CA GLU A 181 16.84 6.56 14.37
C GLU A 181 15.33 6.88 14.37
N ALA A 182 14.71 6.94 13.19
CA ALA A 182 13.28 7.17 13.05
C ALA A 182 12.46 5.96 13.56
N ALA A 183 12.95 4.73 13.35
CA ALA A 183 12.32 3.53 13.90
C ALA A 183 12.39 3.49 15.44
N ALA A 184 13.47 4.02 16.04
CA ALA A 184 13.59 4.12 17.49
C ALA A 184 12.55 5.07 18.09
N GLU A 185 12.20 6.15 17.40
CA GLU A 185 11.15 7.10 17.83
C GLU A 185 9.74 6.57 17.53
N LYS A 186 9.57 5.78 16.48
CA LYS A 186 8.29 5.22 16.02
C LYS A 186 8.42 3.69 15.88
N PRO A 187 8.31 2.92 16.96
CA PRO A 187 8.62 1.49 16.94
C PRO A 187 7.82 0.64 15.97
N GLY A 188 6.63 1.10 15.56
CA GLY A 188 5.84 0.44 14.53
C GLY A 188 6.44 0.56 13.13
N LEU A 189 7.42 1.44 12.93
CA LEU A 189 8.20 1.56 11.70
C LEU A 189 9.51 0.76 11.73
N ALA A 190 9.70 -0.12 12.71
CA ALA A 190 10.84 -1.04 12.71
C ALA A 190 10.83 -1.91 11.45
N SER A 191 12.02 -2.18 10.93
CA SER A 191 12.20 -2.87 9.64
C SER A 191 11.46 -4.22 9.56
N ASP A 192 11.50 -5.02 10.63
CA ASP A 192 10.81 -6.32 10.71
C ASP A 192 9.28 -6.17 10.69
N ILE A 193 8.75 -5.13 11.36
CA ILE A 193 7.31 -4.83 11.36
C ILE A 193 6.85 -4.39 9.98
N ILE A 194 7.52 -3.40 9.38
CA ILE A 194 7.17 -2.93 8.02
C ILE A 194 7.24 -4.09 7.02
N ARG A 195 8.25 -4.93 7.10
CA ARG A 195 8.39 -6.11 6.22
C ARG A 195 7.20 -7.04 6.34
N SER A 196 6.81 -7.37 7.57
CA SER A 196 5.64 -8.24 7.84
C SER A 196 4.35 -7.61 7.29
N VAL A 197 4.17 -6.30 7.48
CA VAL A 197 3.00 -5.57 6.94
C VAL A 197 3.04 -5.54 5.42
N ASN A 198 4.18 -5.28 4.80
CA ASN A 198 4.32 -5.24 3.34
C ASN A 198 3.99 -6.58 2.68
N GLU A 199 4.27 -7.70 3.36
CA GLU A 199 3.85 -9.02 2.87
C GLU A 199 2.34 -9.16 2.82
N GLN A 200 1.70 -8.80 3.91
CA GLN A 200 0.25 -8.84 4.00
C GLN A 200 -0.39 -7.84 3.02
N LEU A 201 0.23 -6.68 2.85
CA LEU A 201 -0.20 -5.68 1.89
C LEU A 201 -0.10 -6.18 0.44
N ALA A 202 0.95 -6.95 0.11
CA ALA A 202 1.09 -7.56 -1.20
C ALA A 202 0.00 -8.60 -1.48
N LEU A 203 -0.32 -9.46 -0.48
CA LEU A 203 -1.44 -10.40 -0.58
C LEU A 203 -2.78 -9.68 -0.74
N LEU A 204 -3.00 -8.65 0.06
CA LEU A 204 -4.21 -7.84 -0.01
C LEU A 204 -4.36 -7.17 -1.38
N ALA A 205 -3.28 -6.62 -1.93
CA ALA A 205 -3.28 -6.04 -3.26
C ALA A 205 -3.65 -7.07 -4.33
N ALA A 206 -3.07 -8.27 -4.27
CA ALA A 206 -3.37 -9.35 -5.18
C ALA A 206 -4.84 -9.81 -5.08
N ASP A 207 -5.35 -9.96 -3.87
CA ASP A 207 -6.75 -10.35 -3.61
C ASP A 207 -7.75 -9.31 -4.17
N LYS A 208 -7.41 -8.03 -4.09
CA LYS A 208 -8.21 -6.91 -4.61
C LYS A 208 -7.98 -6.61 -6.09
N GLY A 209 -7.23 -7.46 -6.82
CA GLY A 209 -6.95 -7.23 -8.24
C GLY A 209 -6.09 -5.98 -8.51
N CYS A 210 -5.29 -5.57 -7.54
CA CYS A 210 -4.35 -4.46 -7.65
C CYS A 210 -2.94 -4.96 -8.02
N VAL A 211 -2.11 -4.06 -8.52
CA VAL A 211 -0.70 -4.32 -8.81
C VAL A 211 0.13 -3.94 -7.59
N TYR A 212 0.99 -4.84 -7.13
CA TYR A 212 1.90 -4.54 -6.01
C TYR A 212 3.27 -4.11 -6.52
N LEU A 213 3.78 -3.00 -5.99
CA LEU A 213 5.09 -2.42 -6.28
C LEU A 213 5.97 -2.48 -5.02
N ASP A 214 7.07 -3.21 -5.09
CA ASP A 214 7.97 -3.39 -3.95
C ASP A 214 9.12 -2.36 -3.96
N LEU A 215 8.86 -1.19 -3.41
CA LEU A 215 9.85 -0.10 -3.34
C LEU A 215 11.11 -0.46 -2.54
N TRP A 216 11.07 -1.50 -1.70
CA TRP A 216 12.23 -1.96 -0.95
C TRP A 216 13.39 -2.35 -1.85
N GLU A 217 13.11 -2.83 -3.06
CA GLU A 217 14.13 -3.19 -4.04
C GLU A 217 15.12 -2.04 -4.31
N THR A 218 14.60 -0.82 -4.31
CA THR A 218 15.42 0.36 -4.59
C THR A 218 15.80 1.14 -3.34
N LEU A 219 14.96 1.12 -2.30
CA LEU A 219 15.10 1.99 -1.14
C LEU A 219 15.88 1.36 0.02
N ALA A 220 15.78 0.03 0.22
CA ALA A 220 16.39 -0.64 1.37
C ALA A 220 17.87 -0.92 1.16
N ASP A 221 18.65 -0.75 2.24
CA ASP A 221 20.01 -1.27 2.35
C ASP A 221 20.01 -2.77 2.70
N GLY A 222 21.21 -3.35 2.91
CA GLY A 222 21.36 -4.78 3.22
C GLY A 222 20.78 -5.19 4.58
N GLU A 223 20.50 -4.23 5.46
CA GLU A 223 19.92 -4.45 6.79
C GLU A 223 18.41 -4.17 6.81
N GLY A 224 17.86 -3.70 5.69
CA GLY A 224 16.44 -3.38 5.54
C GLY A 224 16.06 -1.99 6.05
N ASN A 225 17.04 -1.09 6.20
CA ASN A 225 16.80 0.31 6.51
C ASN A 225 16.77 1.14 5.23
N LEU A 226 16.16 2.32 5.29
CA LEU A 226 16.28 3.29 4.20
C LEU A 226 17.76 3.63 3.96
N LYS A 227 18.22 3.52 2.72
CA LYS A 227 19.58 3.92 2.35
C LYS A 227 19.84 5.35 2.77
N GLU A 228 20.94 5.62 3.48
CA GLU A 228 21.29 6.94 3.99
C GLU A 228 21.30 8.02 2.91
N VAL A 229 21.85 7.69 1.74
CA VAL A 229 21.92 8.62 0.59
C VAL A 229 20.56 8.98 0.00
N LEU A 230 19.52 8.21 0.31
CA LEU A 230 18.14 8.43 -0.15
C LEU A 230 17.28 9.11 0.92
N ALA A 231 17.74 9.15 2.17
CA ALA A 231 16.98 9.68 3.29
C ALA A 231 17.10 11.21 3.40
N ALA A 232 16.03 11.84 3.87
CA ALA A 232 16.07 13.17 4.45
C ALA A 232 16.59 13.09 5.91
N PRO A 233 16.96 14.22 6.53
CA PRO A 233 17.53 14.22 7.89
C PRO A 233 16.66 13.60 8.98
N ASP A 234 15.34 13.55 8.80
CA ASP A 234 14.40 12.95 9.75
C ASP A 234 14.36 11.40 9.68
N GLY A 235 15.01 10.83 8.69
CA GLY A 235 15.08 9.39 8.50
C GLY A 235 13.81 8.70 8.02
N VAL A 236 12.72 9.44 7.79
CA VAL A 236 11.43 8.95 7.26
C VAL A 236 11.22 9.40 5.83
N HIS A 237 11.41 10.70 5.57
CA HIS A 237 11.21 11.27 4.24
C HIS A 237 12.39 10.99 3.31
N PHE A 238 12.12 11.13 2.02
CA PHE A 238 13.16 10.96 0.99
C PHE A 238 13.89 12.27 0.74
N SER A 239 15.18 12.19 0.43
CA SER A 239 15.94 13.33 -0.05
C SER A 239 15.41 13.79 -1.41
N ALA A 240 15.33 15.10 -1.60
CA ALA A 240 14.73 15.74 -2.78
C ALA A 240 15.30 15.26 -4.12
N GLY A 241 16.60 15.00 -4.18
CA GLY A 241 17.27 14.53 -5.41
C GLY A 241 17.30 13.00 -5.50
N ASN A 242 18.11 12.38 -4.63
CA ASN A 242 18.41 10.95 -4.74
C ASN A 242 17.19 10.07 -4.38
N GLY A 243 16.49 10.40 -3.29
CA GLY A 243 15.38 9.59 -2.81
C GLY A 243 14.21 9.60 -3.79
N TYR A 244 13.74 10.77 -4.20
CA TYR A 244 12.68 10.87 -5.21
C TYR A 244 13.14 10.38 -6.57
N GLY A 245 14.41 10.60 -6.94
CA GLY A 245 14.98 10.07 -8.17
C GLY A 245 14.95 8.54 -8.22
N ALA A 246 15.28 7.88 -7.12
CA ALA A 246 15.21 6.43 -6.99
C ALA A 246 13.76 5.93 -7.10
N TRP A 247 12.81 6.59 -6.44
CA TRP A 247 11.40 6.25 -6.50
C TRP A 247 10.85 6.37 -7.93
N VAL A 248 11.03 7.53 -8.57
CA VAL A 248 10.58 7.73 -9.96
C VAL A 248 11.22 6.72 -10.93
N THR A 249 12.51 6.45 -10.76
CA THR A 249 13.21 5.44 -11.59
C THR A 249 12.60 4.05 -11.39
N TYR A 250 12.27 3.68 -10.17
CA TYR A 250 11.61 2.41 -9.88
C TYR A 250 10.24 2.34 -10.59
N LEU A 251 9.39 3.35 -10.43
CA LEU A 251 8.06 3.40 -11.06
C LEU A 251 8.15 3.29 -12.58
N ARG A 252 9.11 3.97 -13.20
CA ARG A 252 9.33 3.89 -14.65
C ARG A 252 9.75 2.51 -15.13
N ASN A 253 10.40 1.73 -14.27
CA ASN A 253 10.89 0.39 -14.61
C ASN A 253 9.89 -0.73 -14.27
N HIS A 254 8.78 -0.43 -13.60
CA HIS A 254 7.81 -1.43 -13.12
C HIS A 254 6.38 -1.10 -13.57
N ALA A 255 6.23 -0.72 -14.82
CA ALA A 255 4.94 -0.45 -15.42
C ALA A 255 4.21 -1.75 -15.79
N LYS A 256 2.87 -1.78 -15.61
CA LYS A 256 2.02 -2.84 -16.14
C LYS A 256 1.43 -2.40 -17.48
N TYR A 257 1.49 -3.28 -18.44
CA TYR A 257 0.88 -3.07 -19.76
C TYR A 257 -0.30 -4.00 -19.94
N SER A 258 -1.33 -3.56 -20.68
CA SER A 258 -2.37 -4.47 -21.15
C SER A 258 -1.82 -5.34 -22.29
N ALA A 259 -2.40 -6.55 -22.45
CA ALA A 259 -2.05 -7.43 -23.55
C ALA A 259 -2.38 -6.81 -24.92
N ASP A 260 -3.43 -5.98 -24.97
CA ASP A 260 -3.93 -5.36 -26.20
C ASP A 260 -3.26 -4.02 -26.51
N ASN A 261 -2.55 -3.44 -25.55
CA ASN A 261 -1.93 -2.13 -25.67
C ASN A 261 -0.59 -2.10 -24.91
N ALA A 262 0.36 -2.86 -25.41
CA ALA A 262 1.68 -2.94 -24.82
C ALA A 262 2.50 -1.70 -25.16
N TRP A 263 3.05 -1.04 -24.14
CA TRP A 263 4.01 0.04 -24.37
C TRP A 263 5.29 -0.51 -25.00
N THR A 264 5.84 0.23 -25.92
CA THR A 264 7.15 -0.07 -26.53
C THR A 264 8.13 1.06 -26.23
N PRO A 265 9.43 0.76 -26.00
CA PRO A 265 10.43 1.78 -25.75
C PRO A 265 10.46 2.84 -26.83
N GLY A 266 10.41 4.12 -26.41
CA GLY A 266 10.39 5.27 -27.32
C GLY A 266 9.01 5.65 -27.87
N SER A 267 7.96 4.90 -27.57
CA SER A 267 6.57 5.32 -27.85
C SER A 267 6.10 6.32 -26.79
N ALA A 268 5.19 7.22 -27.18
CA ALA A 268 4.33 7.90 -26.22
C ALA A 268 3.51 6.84 -25.48
N TYR A 269 2.93 7.21 -24.34
CA TYR A 269 2.09 6.29 -23.60
C TYR A 269 1.08 5.58 -24.52
N ALA A 270 1.07 4.28 -24.41
CA ALA A 270 0.08 3.41 -25.02
C ALA A 270 -0.78 2.83 -23.90
N GLY A 271 -1.72 3.61 -23.41
CA GLY A 271 -2.55 3.26 -22.27
C GLY A 271 -3.93 2.82 -22.64
#